data_5a5d8ed3b5ec6d5ef00e1ff3a0f8463d
#
_entry.id   5a5d8ed3b5ec6d5ef00e1ff3a0f8463d
#
_cell.length_a   1.000
_cell.length_b   1.000
_cell.length_c   1.000
_cell.angle_alpha   90.00
_cell.angle_beta   90.00
_cell.angle_gamma   90.00
#
_symmetry.space_group_name_H-M   'P 1'
#
loop_
_entity.id
_entity.type
_entity.pdbx_description
1 polymer ?
#
loop_
_entity_poly.entity_id
_entity_poly.type
_entity_poly.pdbx_seq_one_letter_code
_entity_poly.pdbx_strand_id
1 'polypeptide(L)'
;MSDTPLLFPPPRNVIYFYNATNPISLAGIANLPYTDVILGFLIPDSTVTGLTTDGPAFTATLQNDIQFLQSAGKNVLIAVGGEVKNTDPAWTGWTSAKYQTFSNNVPGLVQQIVSFVASIGANGVDIDFEDSHAFTGKAGYDGITFLSELTRGLAEALPPGSIITHAPQTPYWDKNSQYKAAYSKLHSQVGNSVAWYNNQFYNNRRYDADAATKVASYLMVAGETEPTKLLMGVSINTKDEGAIGLDDMTQNVIAPLQAQFPPTPQSSEFGGVMTWEFASDIGGAWANAIAQSLGL
;
A
#
# COMPACT_ATOMS: atom_id res chain seq x y z
N MET A 1 -19.94 19.37 -3.94
CA MET A 1 -18.72 18.54 -3.81
C MET A 1 -17.67 19.50 -3.29
N SER A 2 -17.16 19.29 -2.08
CA SER A 2 -16.12 20.16 -1.53
C SER A 2 -14.80 19.71 -2.14
N ASP A 3 -14.25 20.53 -3.05
CA ASP A 3 -12.88 20.40 -3.55
C ASP A 3 -11.92 20.72 -2.39
N THR A 4 -11.78 19.79 -1.45
CA THR A 4 -10.64 19.83 -0.53
C THR A 4 -9.44 19.41 -1.37
N PRO A 5 -8.43 20.26 -1.58
CA PRO A 5 -7.25 19.88 -2.31
C PRO A 5 -6.65 18.65 -1.65
N LEU A 6 -6.35 17.61 -2.43
CA LEU A 6 -5.52 16.50 -1.96
C LEU A 6 -4.22 17.13 -1.42
N LEU A 7 -3.87 16.86 -0.18
CA LEU A 7 -2.64 17.38 0.45
C LEU A 7 -1.39 17.08 -0.39
N PHE A 8 -1.45 16.03 -1.20
CA PHE A 8 -0.42 15.63 -2.14
C PHE A 8 -1.11 15.11 -3.42
N PRO A 9 -1.17 15.91 -4.48
CA PRO A 9 -1.72 15.46 -5.77
C PRO A 9 -0.83 14.39 -6.40
N PRO A 10 -1.37 13.50 -7.26
CA PRO A 10 -0.55 12.62 -8.08
C PRO A 10 0.35 13.42 -9.05
N PRO A 11 1.46 12.85 -9.56
CA PRO A 11 1.88 11.48 -9.31
C PRO A 11 2.59 11.28 -7.96
N ARG A 12 2.57 10.06 -7.42
CA ARG A 12 3.26 9.69 -6.18
C ARG A 12 4.41 8.74 -6.45
N ASN A 13 5.46 8.87 -5.64
CA ASN A 13 6.59 7.93 -5.57
C ASN A 13 6.61 7.35 -4.15
N VAL A 14 5.97 6.21 -3.95
CA VAL A 14 5.73 5.58 -2.64
C VAL A 14 6.73 4.46 -2.41
N ILE A 15 7.23 4.34 -1.18
CA ILE A 15 8.16 3.28 -0.77
C ILE A 15 7.71 2.59 0.51
N TYR A 16 7.77 1.25 0.53
CA TYR A 16 7.71 0.47 1.76
C TYR A 16 9.06 0.36 2.44
N PHE A 17 9.09 0.57 3.73
CA PHE A 17 10.25 0.38 4.59
C PHE A 17 9.99 -0.80 5.54
N TYR A 18 10.62 -1.95 5.26
CA TYR A 18 10.43 -3.17 6.05
C TYR A 18 11.75 -3.87 6.42
N ASN A 19 12.72 -4.01 5.53
CA ASN A 19 14.00 -4.65 5.83
C ASN A 19 15.12 -3.61 6.03
N ALA A 20 16.06 -3.92 6.93
CA ALA A 20 17.16 -3.02 7.33
C ALA A 20 18.47 -3.26 6.55
N THR A 21 18.44 -3.93 5.40
CA THR A 21 19.65 -4.24 4.64
C THR A 21 20.19 -3.08 3.81
N ASN A 22 19.39 -2.02 3.63
CA ASN A 22 19.85 -0.78 2.99
C ASN A 22 20.73 0.02 3.96
N PRO A 23 21.90 0.56 3.54
CA PRO A 23 22.73 1.39 4.39
C PRO A 23 22.12 2.76 4.74
N ILE A 24 21.09 3.20 4.00
CA ILE A 24 20.37 4.43 4.27
C ILE A 24 19.33 4.15 5.36
N SER A 25 19.38 4.89 6.45
CA SER A 25 18.41 4.79 7.55
C SER A 25 17.02 5.33 7.15
N LEU A 26 15.99 5.06 7.98
CA LEU A 26 14.66 5.61 7.79
C LEU A 26 14.71 7.15 7.65
N ALA A 27 15.38 7.86 8.56
CA ALA A 27 15.56 9.31 8.46
C ALA A 27 16.30 9.72 7.16
N GLY A 28 17.21 8.90 6.64
CA GLY A 28 17.96 9.18 5.41
C GLY A 28 17.08 9.24 4.16
N ILE A 29 15.89 8.63 4.18
CA ILE A 29 14.89 8.72 3.10
C ILE A 29 14.44 10.18 2.89
N ALA A 30 14.59 11.05 3.87
CA ALA A 30 14.29 12.49 3.72
C ALA A 30 15.01 13.14 2.53
N ASN A 31 16.19 12.64 2.18
CA ASN A 31 17.01 13.15 1.06
C ASN A 31 16.71 12.47 -0.29
N LEU A 32 15.79 11.52 -0.33
CA LEU A 32 15.38 10.82 -1.56
C LEU A 32 14.03 11.36 -2.05
N PRO A 33 13.76 11.35 -3.36
CA PRO A 33 12.54 11.93 -3.93
C PRO A 33 11.33 10.99 -3.83
N TYR A 34 11.19 10.27 -2.72
CA TYR A 34 9.93 9.63 -2.36
C TYR A 34 8.94 10.67 -1.83
N THR A 35 7.67 10.51 -2.15
CA THR A 35 6.60 11.38 -1.65
C THR A 35 6.01 10.83 -0.35
N ASP A 36 5.90 9.51 -0.26
CA ASP A 36 5.24 8.81 0.83
C ASP A 36 6.09 7.60 1.27
N VAL A 37 6.16 7.36 2.57
CA VAL A 37 6.88 6.24 3.18
C VAL A 37 5.89 5.41 3.99
N ILE A 38 5.81 4.12 3.70
CA ILE A 38 4.94 3.17 4.41
C ILE A 38 5.82 2.27 5.27
N LEU A 39 5.57 2.27 6.57
CA LEU A 39 6.32 1.47 7.54
C LEU A 39 5.64 0.11 7.73
N GLY A 40 6.29 -0.98 7.43
CA GLY A 40 5.82 -2.35 7.70
C GLY A 40 6.29 -2.83 9.07
N PHE A 41 5.48 -3.52 9.83
CA PHE A 41 4.03 -3.71 9.77
C PHE A 41 3.43 -3.70 11.18
N LEU A 42 2.12 -3.41 11.29
CA LEU A 42 1.34 -3.82 12.45
C LEU A 42 0.79 -5.23 12.22
N ILE A 43 1.13 -6.14 13.11
CA ILE A 43 0.71 -7.54 13.09
C ILE A 43 0.00 -7.92 14.40
N PRO A 44 -0.75 -9.02 14.45
CA PRO A 44 -1.36 -9.50 15.68
C PRO A 44 -0.31 -9.82 16.73
N ASP A 45 -0.55 -9.40 17.97
CA ASP A 45 0.27 -9.82 19.12
C ASP A 45 0.05 -11.31 19.46
N SER A 46 0.75 -11.80 20.46
CA SER A 46 0.66 -13.20 20.91
C SER A 46 -0.71 -13.57 21.49
N THR A 47 -1.53 -12.59 21.90
CA THR A 47 -2.88 -12.82 22.42
C THR A 47 -3.95 -12.86 21.33
N VAL A 48 -3.59 -12.45 20.12
CA VAL A 48 -4.51 -12.34 18.95
C VAL A 48 -5.71 -11.42 19.21
N THR A 49 -5.59 -10.52 20.20
CA THR A 49 -6.58 -9.49 20.51
C THR A 49 -6.00 -8.08 20.47
N GLY A 50 -4.66 -7.99 20.46
CA GLY A 50 -3.89 -6.77 20.31
C GLY A 50 -3.02 -6.77 19.06
N LEU A 51 -2.45 -5.60 18.76
CA LEU A 51 -1.46 -5.41 17.71
C LEU A 51 -0.08 -5.19 18.30
N THR A 52 0.92 -5.65 17.58
CA THR A 52 2.33 -5.38 17.83
C THR A 52 3.01 -4.97 16.53
N THR A 53 4.25 -4.51 16.63
CA THR A 53 5.04 -4.08 15.48
C THR A 53 5.99 -5.16 15.02
N ASP A 54 6.16 -5.27 13.69
CA ASP A 54 7.18 -6.08 13.04
C ASP A 54 7.93 -5.22 12.02
N GLY A 55 9.26 -5.25 12.08
CA GLY A 55 10.13 -4.51 11.15
C GLY A 55 11.12 -3.56 11.82
N PRO A 56 12.15 -3.13 11.09
CA PRO A 56 13.28 -2.36 11.60
C PRO A 56 12.99 -0.89 11.90
N ALA A 57 11.85 -0.35 11.43
CA ALA A 57 11.45 1.03 11.69
C ALA A 57 11.12 1.28 13.17
N PHE A 58 10.68 0.25 13.89
CA PHE A 58 10.10 0.39 15.23
C PHE A 58 11.19 0.44 16.31
N THR A 59 11.91 1.56 16.34
CA THR A 59 13.00 1.85 17.29
C THR A 59 12.61 2.98 18.24
N ALA A 60 13.44 3.24 19.22
CA ALA A 60 13.24 4.37 20.14
C ALA A 60 13.28 5.75 19.45
N THR A 61 13.82 5.86 18.24
CA THR A 61 13.90 7.11 17.47
C THR A 61 12.75 7.31 16.50
N LEU A 62 11.83 6.34 16.37
CA LEU A 62 10.78 6.33 15.34
C LEU A 62 10.01 7.66 15.24
N GLN A 63 9.56 8.22 16.37
CA GLN A 63 8.81 9.49 16.35
C GLN A 63 9.64 10.64 15.78
N ASN A 64 10.93 10.72 16.13
CA ASN A 64 11.84 11.74 15.60
C ASN A 64 12.08 11.55 14.10
N ASP A 65 12.24 10.29 13.66
CA ASP A 65 12.46 9.96 12.26
C ASP A 65 11.21 10.30 11.41
N ILE A 66 10.01 10.04 11.93
CA ILE A 66 8.75 10.44 11.30
C ILE A 66 8.66 11.97 11.19
N GLN A 67 8.90 12.71 12.28
CA GLN A 67 8.88 14.18 12.25
C GLN A 67 9.90 14.75 11.27
N PHE A 68 11.07 14.12 11.16
CA PHE A 68 12.09 14.54 10.21
C PHE A 68 11.65 14.30 8.75
N LEU A 69 11.07 13.15 8.44
CA LEU A 69 10.49 12.86 7.12
C LEU A 69 9.37 13.85 6.76
N GLN A 70 8.46 14.11 7.71
CA GLN A 70 7.37 15.06 7.52
C GLN A 70 7.88 16.49 7.30
N SER A 71 8.93 16.92 8.02
CA SER A 71 9.57 18.23 7.80
C SER A 71 10.24 18.35 6.42
N ALA A 72 10.61 17.23 5.82
CA ALA A 72 11.10 17.14 4.44
C ALA A 72 9.96 17.00 3.40
N GLY A 73 8.70 17.20 3.81
CA GLY A 73 7.51 17.18 2.94
C GLY A 73 6.99 15.80 2.59
N LYS A 74 7.38 14.74 3.32
CA LYS A 74 6.92 13.37 3.06
C LYS A 74 5.78 12.99 3.98
N ASN A 75 4.82 12.20 3.47
CA ASN A 75 3.89 11.50 4.35
C ASN A 75 4.51 10.22 4.87
N VAL A 76 4.14 9.87 6.10
CA VAL A 76 4.52 8.59 6.71
C VAL A 76 3.25 7.85 7.14
N LEU A 77 3.04 6.65 6.63
CA LEU A 77 1.93 5.78 6.98
C LEU A 77 2.45 4.53 7.68
N ILE A 78 1.58 3.88 8.44
CA ILE A 78 1.82 2.56 9.00
C ILE A 78 1.02 1.51 8.24
N ALA A 79 1.65 0.44 7.76
CA ALA A 79 0.95 -0.68 7.15
C ALA A 79 0.39 -1.63 8.21
N VAL A 80 -0.86 -2.02 8.04
CA VAL A 80 -1.55 -3.05 8.83
C VAL A 80 -1.85 -4.22 7.91
N GLY A 81 -1.29 -5.38 8.20
CA GLY A 81 -1.45 -6.53 7.31
C GLY A 81 -0.13 -7.19 6.93
N GLY A 82 0.02 -7.41 5.63
CA GLY A 82 1.12 -8.13 5.02
C GLY A 82 0.80 -9.60 4.78
N GLU A 83 1.84 -10.37 4.45
CA GLU A 83 1.75 -11.78 4.06
C GLU A 83 0.94 -12.64 5.02
N VAL A 84 0.10 -13.53 4.49
CA VAL A 84 -0.73 -14.48 5.23
C VAL A 84 -0.20 -15.91 5.08
N LYS A 85 0.18 -16.54 6.19
CA LYS A 85 0.62 -17.95 6.21
C LYS A 85 -0.26 -18.80 7.12
N ASN A 86 -1.15 -19.59 6.52
CA ASN A 86 -2.10 -20.41 7.27
C ASN A 86 -1.55 -21.78 7.72
N THR A 87 -0.42 -22.22 7.18
CA THR A 87 0.12 -23.58 7.40
C THR A 87 1.47 -23.62 8.12
N ASP A 88 2.04 -22.45 8.42
CA ASP A 88 3.31 -22.36 9.14
C ASP A 88 3.06 -22.10 10.63
N PRO A 89 3.31 -23.08 11.51
CA PRO A 89 3.06 -22.93 12.94
C PRO A 89 4.05 -21.97 13.64
N ALA A 90 5.17 -21.65 12.99
CA ALA A 90 6.14 -20.67 13.50
C ALA A 90 5.83 -19.23 13.06
N TRP A 91 4.83 -19.05 12.19
CA TRP A 91 4.47 -17.75 11.67
C TRP A 91 3.78 -16.88 12.72
N THR A 92 4.36 -15.74 13.05
CA THR A 92 3.82 -14.79 14.02
C THR A 92 2.90 -13.74 13.40
N GLY A 93 3.02 -13.47 12.09
CA GLY A 93 2.20 -12.53 11.35
C GLY A 93 0.74 -12.95 11.16
N TRP A 94 0.09 -12.41 10.16
CA TRP A 94 -1.33 -12.64 9.91
C TRP A 94 -1.64 -14.05 9.39
N THR A 95 -2.79 -14.58 9.81
CA THR A 95 -3.42 -15.82 9.30
C THR A 95 -4.92 -15.55 9.11
N SER A 96 -5.62 -16.37 8.33
CA SER A 96 -7.08 -16.25 8.18
C SER A 96 -7.81 -16.33 9.54
N ALA A 97 -7.34 -17.20 10.45
CA ALA A 97 -7.93 -17.33 11.78
C ALA A 97 -7.74 -16.07 12.65
N LYS A 98 -6.57 -15.42 12.56
CA LYS A 98 -6.32 -14.16 13.26
C LYS A 98 -7.19 -13.04 12.69
N TYR A 99 -7.27 -12.90 11.35
CA TYR A 99 -8.18 -11.96 10.72
C TYR A 99 -9.64 -12.21 11.10
N GLN A 100 -10.09 -13.48 11.17
CA GLN A 100 -11.43 -13.82 11.65
C GLN A 100 -11.67 -13.35 13.08
N THR A 101 -10.69 -13.46 13.96
CA THR A 101 -10.79 -12.94 15.34
C THR A 101 -11.00 -11.43 15.34
N PHE A 102 -10.21 -10.68 14.58
CA PHE A 102 -10.35 -9.22 14.48
C PHE A 102 -11.63 -8.79 13.75
N SER A 103 -12.10 -9.57 12.77
CA SER A 103 -13.38 -9.28 12.08
C SER A 103 -14.60 -9.36 13.00
N ASN A 104 -14.51 -10.10 14.10
CA ASN A 104 -15.56 -10.13 15.13
C ASN A 104 -15.56 -8.89 16.04
N ASN A 105 -14.54 -8.03 15.97
CA ASN A 105 -14.42 -6.80 16.76
C ASN A 105 -13.70 -5.69 15.98
N VAL A 106 -14.25 -5.31 14.84
CA VAL A 106 -13.68 -4.23 13.99
C VAL A 106 -13.52 -2.91 14.75
N PRO A 107 -14.48 -2.46 15.59
CA PRO A 107 -14.30 -1.23 16.38
C PRO A 107 -13.07 -1.28 17.31
N GLY A 108 -12.78 -2.42 17.93
CA GLY A 108 -11.59 -2.62 18.76
C GLY A 108 -10.29 -2.56 17.95
N LEU A 109 -10.28 -3.11 16.73
CA LEU A 109 -9.15 -3.01 15.80
C LEU A 109 -8.93 -1.57 15.36
N VAL A 110 -9.98 -0.86 14.97
CA VAL A 110 -9.91 0.57 14.61
C VAL A 110 -9.29 1.39 15.73
N GLN A 111 -9.76 1.22 16.98
CA GLN A 111 -9.23 1.95 18.13
C GLN A 111 -7.73 1.70 18.34
N GLN A 112 -7.27 0.47 18.17
CA GLN A 112 -5.85 0.12 18.31
C GLN A 112 -5.00 0.80 17.23
N ILE A 113 -5.44 0.74 15.95
CA ILE A 113 -4.74 1.37 14.83
C ILE A 113 -4.68 2.88 15.04
N VAL A 114 -5.79 3.53 15.34
CA VAL A 114 -5.88 4.99 15.57
C VAL A 114 -4.97 5.42 16.73
N SER A 115 -4.98 4.67 17.84
CA SER A 115 -4.12 4.93 18.98
C SER A 115 -2.65 4.80 18.62
N PHE A 116 -2.29 3.80 17.81
CA PHE A 116 -0.93 3.59 17.36
C PHE A 116 -0.47 4.72 16.42
N VAL A 117 -1.25 5.06 15.39
CA VAL A 117 -0.99 6.18 14.47
C VAL A 117 -0.75 7.47 15.24
N ALA A 118 -1.61 7.78 16.21
CA ALA A 118 -1.46 8.95 17.07
C ALA A 118 -0.18 8.90 17.92
N SER A 119 0.15 7.72 18.47
CA SER A 119 1.31 7.54 19.34
C SER A 119 2.65 7.78 18.65
N ILE A 120 2.75 7.44 17.36
CA ILE A 120 3.97 7.62 16.57
C ILE A 120 3.96 8.92 15.75
N GLY A 121 2.82 9.61 15.65
CA GLY A 121 2.66 10.83 14.86
C GLY A 121 2.63 10.61 13.33
N ALA A 122 2.21 9.42 12.88
CA ALA A 122 2.10 9.13 11.45
C ALA A 122 0.92 9.89 10.81
N ASN A 123 0.97 10.08 9.49
CA ASN A 123 -0.06 10.78 8.70
C ASN A 123 -1.30 9.91 8.43
N GLY A 124 -1.21 8.60 8.67
CA GLY A 124 -2.31 7.70 8.39
C GLY A 124 -1.92 6.23 8.39
N VAL A 125 -2.72 5.44 7.69
CA VAL A 125 -2.62 3.98 7.67
C VAL A 125 -2.72 3.46 6.24
N ASP A 126 -1.97 2.41 5.95
CA ASP A 126 -2.09 1.58 4.76
C ASP A 126 -2.66 0.21 5.16
N ILE A 127 -3.68 -0.26 4.45
CA ILE A 127 -4.31 -1.57 4.69
C ILE A 127 -3.76 -2.56 3.67
N ASP A 128 -2.78 -3.35 4.09
CA ASP A 128 -2.16 -4.40 3.27
C ASP A 128 -2.80 -5.76 3.56
N PHE A 129 -4.01 -5.93 3.01
CA PHE A 129 -4.82 -7.12 3.26
C PHE A 129 -4.57 -8.22 2.22
N GLU A 130 -3.95 -9.32 2.67
CA GLU A 130 -3.55 -10.43 1.78
C GLU A 130 -4.29 -11.76 2.06
N ASP A 131 -5.34 -11.78 2.89
CA ASP A 131 -6.13 -13.01 3.08
C ASP A 131 -7.09 -13.27 1.90
N SER A 132 -6.55 -13.86 0.86
CA SER A 132 -7.31 -14.28 -0.33
C SER A 132 -8.48 -15.23 -0.02
N HIS A 133 -8.40 -15.98 1.07
CA HIS A 133 -9.47 -16.91 1.47
C HIS A 133 -10.75 -16.17 1.87
N ALA A 134 -10.64 -14.95 2.40
CA ALA A 134 -11.78 -14.14 2.79
C ALA A 134 -12.67 -13.71 1.61
N PHE A 135 -12.10 -13.64 0.40
CA PHE A 135 -12.85 -13.31 -0.83
C PHE A 135 -13.46 -14.55 -1.51
N THR A 136 -13.17 -15.75 -1.01
CA THR A 136 -13.65 -17.03 -1.60
C THR A 136 -14.53 -17.83 -0.64
N GLY A 137 -14.87 -17.26 0.54
CA GLY A 137 -15.66 -17.90 1.57
C GLY A 137 -14.92 -18.99 2.34
N LYS A 138 -13.58 -19.06 2.26
CA LYS A 138 -12.76 -20.11 2.90
C LYS A 138 -12.15 -19.68 4.24
N ALA A 139 -12.21 -18.38 4.59
CA ALA A 139 -11.58 -17.84 5.79
C ALA A 139 -12.50 -17.84 7.03
N GLY A 140 -13.79 -18.18 6.87
CA GLY A 140 -14.77 -18.12 7.96
C GLY A 140 -15.33 -16.73 8.25
N TYR A 141 -14.95 -15.72 7.50
CA TYR A 141 -15.49 -14.35 7.51
C TYR A 141 -15.54 -13.81 6.08
N ASP A 142 -16.26 -12.69 5.87
CA ASP A 142 -16.35 -12.02 4.58
C ASP A 142 -15.36 -10.84 4.52
N GLY A 143 -14.38 -10.94 3.60
CA GLY A 143 -13.31 -9.95 3.48
C GLY A 143 -13.80 -8.57 3.01
N ILE A 144 -14.86 -8.51 2.18
CA ILE A 144 -15.41 -7.23 1.69
C ILE A 144 -16.11 -6.50 2.85
N THR A 145 -16.92 -7.21 3.63
CA THR A 145 -17.57 -6.65 4.82
C THR A 145 -16.54 -6.16 5.82
N PHE A 146 -15.56 -7.01 6.16
CA PHE A 146 -14.49 -6.67 7.10
C PHE A 146 -13.73 -5.40 6.68
N LEU A 147 -13.25 -5.34 5.43
CA LEU A 147 -12.49 -4.20 4.93
C LEU A 147 -13.36 -2.93 4.81
N SER A 148 -14.65 -3.08 4.47
CA SER A 148 -15.57 -1.94 4.40
C SER A 148 -15.81 -1.32 5.79
N GLU A 149 -16.01 -2.15 6.81
CA GLU A 149 -16.20 -1.72 8.19
C GLU A 149 -14.91 -1.10 8.75
N LEU A 150 -13.77 -1.73 8.50
CA LEU A 150 -12.46 -1.23 8.93
C LEU A 150 -12.17 0.15 8.31
N THR A 151 -12.36 0.29 6.99
CA THR A 151 -12.09 1.54 6.28
C THR A 151 -13.01 2.67 6.75
N ARG A 152 -14.32 2.40 6.92
CA ARG A 152 -15.26 3.41 7.46
C ARG A 152 -14.89 3.80 8.88
N GLY A 153 -14.63 2.82 9.75
CA GLY A 153 -14.26 3.08 11.14
C GLY A 153 -12.97 3.91 11.25
N LEU A 154 -11.97 3.63 10.42
CA LEU A 154 -10.75 4.44 10.36
C LEU A 154 -11.03 5.86 9.84
N ALA A 155 -11.86 6.01 8.80
CA ALA A 155 -12.20 7.32 8.26
C ALA A 155 -12.99 8.19 9.26
N GLU A 156 -13.79 7.57 10.13
CA GLU A 156 -14.53 8.26 11.19
C GLU A 156 -13.66 8.59 12.41
N ALA A 157 -12.70 7.75 12.75
CA ALA A 157 -11.95 7.85 14.00
C ALA A 157 -10.59 8.55 13.88
N LEU A 158 -9.98 8.54 12.71
CA LEU A 158 -8.73 9.27 12.46
C LEU A 158 -8.98 10.79 12.38
N PRO A 159 -8.00 11.63 12.75
CA PRO A 159 -8.10 13.06 12.58
C PRO A 159 -8.43 13.47 11.13
N PRO A 160 -9.17 14.56 10.90
CA PRO A 160 -9.41 15.08 9.55
C PRO A 160 -8.11 15.34 8.79
N GLY A 161 -8.04 14.89 7.54
CA GLY A 161 -6.84 14.98 6.71
C GLY A 161 -5.89 13.79 6.84
N SER A 162 -6.20 12.80 7.69
CA SER A 162 -5.44 11.54 7.73
C SER A 162 -5.60 10.76 6.42
N ILE A 163 -4.56 10.03 6.07
CA ILE A 163 -4.47 9.27 4.83
C ILE A 163 -4.83 7.81 5.12
N ILE A 164 -5.74 7.25 4.33
CA ILE A 164 -6.07 5.82 4.33
C ILE A 164 -5.79 5.29 2.94
N THR A 165 -4.93 4.29 2.84
CA THR A 165 -4.61 3.59 1.60
C THR A 165 -4.85 2.09 1.74
N HIS A 166 -4.94 1.41 0.60
CA HIS A 166 -4.98 -0.05 0.55
C HIS A 166 -3.91 -0.56 -0.42
N ALA A 167 -3.39 -1.75 -0.16
CA ALA A 167 -2.42 -2.43 -1.02
C ALA A 167 -2.97 -3.75 -1.61
N PRO A 168 -4.03 -3.71 -2.44
CA PRO A 168 -4.64 -4.91 -2.99
C PRO A 168 -3.73 -5.61 -3.99
N GLN A 169 -3.88 -6.93 -4.08
CA GLN A 169 -3.32 -7.71 -5.18
C GLN A 169 -4.18 -7.58 -6.44
N THR A 170 -3.55 -7.53 -7.62
CA THR A 170 -4.24 -7.34 -8.91
C THR A 170 -5.41 -8.31 -9.17
N PRO A 171 -5.32 -9.64 -8.88
CA PRO A 171 -6.42 -10.56 -9.13
C PRO A 171 -7.71 -10.25 -8.36
N TYR A 172 -7.65 -9.43 -7.30
CA TYR A 172 -8.86 -9.06 -6.54
C TYR A 172 -9.79 -8.10 -7.31
N TRP A 173 -9.29 -7.45 -8.35
CA TRP A 173 -10.07 -6.58 -9.24
C TRP A 173 -10.68 -7.31 -10.43
N ASP A 174 -10.07 -8.44 -10.85
CA ASP A 174 -10.52 -9.16 -12.05
C ASP A 174 -11.83 -9.93 -11.78
N LYS A 175 -12.90 -9.56 -12.50
CA LYS A 175 -14.21 -10.23 -12.46
C LYS A 175 -14.16 -11.71 -12.89
N ASN A 176 -13.16 -12.07 -13.68
CA ASN A 176 -12.95 -13.45 -14.17
C ASN A 176 -12.04 -14.27 -13.24
N SER A 177 -11.48 -13.64 -12.18
CA SER A 177 -10.73 -14.36 -11.15
C SER A 177 -11.66 -15.10 -10.19
N GLN A 178 -11.09 -15.99 -9.37
CA GLN A 178 -11.84 -16.63 -8.29
C GLN A 178 -12.37 -15.63 -7.24
N TYR A 179 -11.82 -14.43 -7.18
CA TYR A 179 -12.19 -13.36 -6.24
C TYR A 179 -13.33 -12.47 -6.75
N LYS A 180 -13.76 -12.62 -8.01
CA LYS A 180 -14.96 -12.03 -8.61
C LYS A 180 -15.07 -10.51 -8.36
N ALA A 181 -13.99 -9.79 -8.66
CA ALA A 181 -13.88 -8.35 -8.46
C ALA A 181 -14.23 -7.90 -7.03
N ALA A 182 -13.65 -8.57 -6.02
CA ALA A 182 -13.88 -8.23 -4.63
C ALA A 182 -13.52 -6.77 -4.32
N TYR A 183 -12.38 -6.29 -4.86
CA TYR A 183 -11.97 -4.91 -4.65
C TYR A 183 -12.77 -3.87 -5.43
N SER A 184 -13.33 -4.20 -6.62
CA SER A 184 -14.30 -3.31 -7.30
C SER A 184 -15.55 -3.10 -6.44
N LYS A 185 -16.04 -4.17 -5.78
CA LYS A 185 -17.16 -4.08 -4.83
C LYS A 185 -16.80 -3.28 -3.59
N LEU A 186 -15.61 -3.48 -3.04
CA LEU A 186 -15.10 -2.70 -1.90
C LEU A 186 -14.99 -1.22 -2.27
N HIS A 187 -14.38 -0.91 -3.42
CA HIS A 187 -14.24 0.45 -3.94
C HIS A 187 -15.59 1.15 -4.06
N SER A 188 -16.62 0.47 -4.57
CA SER A 188 -17.97 1.04 -4.67
C SER A 188 -18.60 1.40 -3.32
N GLN A 189 -18.14 0.79 -2.22
CA GLN A 189 -18.67 1.01 -0.88
C GLN A 189 -17.89 2.05 -0.08
N VAL A 190 -16.56 2.11 -0.23
CA VAL A 190 -15.66 2.91 0.62
C VAL A 190 -14.57 3.66 -0.16
N GLY A 191 -14.57 3.62 -1.49
CA GLY A 191 -13.52 4.23 -2.32
C GLY A 191 -13.35 5.74 -2.10
N ASN A 192 -14.40 6.44 -1.66
CA ASN A 192 -14.32 7.86 -1.28
C ASN A 192 -13.49 8.11 -0.01
N SER A 193 -13.35 7.10 0.85
CA SER A 193 -12.52 7.15 2.06
C SER A 193 -11.08 6.68 1.81
N VAL A 194 -10.78 6.12 0.64
CA VAL A 194 -9.45 5.66 0.25
C VAL A 194 -8.77 6.75 -0.55
N ALA A 195 -7.60 7.19 -0.09
CA ALA A 195 -6.80 8.21 -0.77
C ALA A 195 -6.20 7.68 -2.08
N TRP A 196 -5.61 6.49 -2.04
CA TRP A 196 -5.13 5.76 -3.21
C TRP A 196 -4.94 4.27 -2.92
N TYR A 197 -4.73 3.48 -3.97
CA TYR A 197 -4.43 2.06 -3.93
C TYR A 197 -2.98 1.80 -4.34
N ASN A 198 -2.19 1.21 -3.45
CA ASN A 198 -0.85 0.68 -3.68
C ASN A 198 -0.97 -0.71 -4.33
N ASN A 199 -1.58 -0.80 -5.52
CA ASN A 199 -1.95 -2.09 -6.09
C ASN A 199 -0.72 -2.91 -6.47
N GLN A 200 -0.64 -4.16 -6.00
CA GLN A 200 0.49 -5.06 -6.17
C GLN A 200 0.45 -5.72 -7.56
N PHE A 201 1.40 -5.36 -8.46
CA PHE A 201 1.63 -5.98 -9.75
C PHE A 201 2.92 -6.83 -9.71
N TYR A 202 2.99 -7.73 -8.71
CA TYR A 202 4.04 -8.71 -8.49
C TYR A 202 3.47 -9.92 -7.74
N ASN A 203 4.19 -11.06 -7.73
CA ASN A 203 3.76 -12.32 -7.12
C ASN A 203 2.43 -12.91 -7.64
N ASN A 204 2.03 -12.51 -8.86
CA ASN A 204 0.79 -12.93 -9.51
C ASN A 204 0.99 -13.07 -11.02
N ARG A 205 1.82 -14.02 -11.46
CA ARG A 205 2.36 -14.20 -12.81
C ARG A 205 1.40 -13.94 -13.97
N ARG A 206 0.12 -14.25 -13.80
CA ARG A 206 -0.91 -13.96 -14.83
C ARG A 206 -1.05 -12.46 -15.11
N TYR A 207 -0.73 -11.61 -14.14
CA TYR A 207 -0.98 -10.16 -14.16
C TYR A 207 0.32 -9.33 -14.19
N ASP A 208 1.48 -9.97 -14.08
CA ASP A 208 2.74 -9.26 -13.81
C ASP A 208 3.99 -9.91 -14.43
N ALA A 209 3.82 -10.86 -15.35
CA ALA A 209 4.92 -11.65 -15.93
C ALA A 209 6.03 -10.81 -16.59
N ASP A 210 5.65 -9.67 -17.19
CA ASP A 210 6.51 -8.72 -17.85
C ASP A 210 5.92 -7.31 -17.86
N ALA A 211 6.64 -6.33 -18.38
CA ALA A 211 6.21 -4.93 -18.46
C ALA A 211 4.88 -4.75 -19.21
N ALA A 212 4.70 -5.42 -20.34
CA ALA A 212 3.48 -5.33 -21.15
C ALA A 212 2.28 -5.91 -20.39
N THR A 213 2.46 -7.03 -19.71
CA THR A 213 1.44 -7.65 -18.85
C THR A 213 1.06 -6.73 -17.68
N LYS A 214 2.04 -6.06 -17.06
CA LYS A 214 1.79 -5.07 -15.98
C LYS A 214 0.96 -3.89 -16.49
N VAL A 215 1.30 -3.34 -17.66
CA VAL A 215 0.54 -2.24 -18.28
C VAL A 215 -0.89 -2.68 -18.58
N ALA A 216 -1.09 -3.84 -19.20
CA ALA A 216 -2.43 -4.36 -19.49
C ALA A 216 -3.26 -4.59 -18.20
N SER A 217 -2.63 -5.10 -17.14
CA SER A 217 -3.24 -5.30 -15.85
C SER A 217 -3.58 -3.99 -15.16
N TYR A 218 -2.70 -2.98 -15.24
CA TYR A 218 -3.00 -1.64 -14.74
C TYR A 218 -4.22 -1.04 -15.42
N LEU A 219 -4.32 -1.12 -16.75
CA LEU A 219 -5.46 -0.62 -17.51
C LEU A 219 -6.77 -1.34 -17.14
N MET A 220 -6.70 -2.64 -16.85
CA MET A 220 -7.85 -3.39 -16.33
C MET A 220 -8.31 -2.83 -14.98
N VAL A 221 -7.39 -2.60 -14.04
CA VAL A 221 -7.72 -2.07 -12.70
C VAL A 221 -8.19 -0.62 -12.79
N ALA A 222 -7.56 0.20 -13.63
CA ALA A 222 -7.95 1.59 -13.88
C ALA A 222 -9.37 1.74 -14.47
N GLY A 223 -9.92 0.68 -15.09
CA GLY A 223 -11.32 0.62 -15.49
C GLY A 223 -12.31 0.38 -14.34
N GLU A 224 -11.84 0.01 -13.18
CA GLU A 224 -12.63 -0.30 -11.98
C GLU A 224 -12.47 0.76 -10.86
N THR A 225 -11.52 1.68 -11.01
CA THR A 225 -11.23 2.78 -10.07
C THR A 225 -10.74 4.03 -10.82
N GLU A 226 -10.47 5.13 -10.13
CA GLU A 226 -9.87 6.31 -10.75
C GLU A 226 -8.36 6.11 -10.96
N PRO A 227 -7.82 6.36 -12.18
CA PRO A 227 -6.38 6.23 -12.43
C PRO A 227 -5.52 7.10 -11.50
N THR A 228 -6.00 8.28 -11.11
CA THR A 228 -5.34 9.19 -10.15
C THR A 228 -5.19 8.59 -8.74
N LYS A 229 -6.01 7.60 -8.41
CA LYS A 229 -5.93 6.85 -7.14
C LYS A 229 -5.21 5.51 -7.28
N LEU A 230 -4.81 5.11 -8.47
CA LEU A 230 -4.17 3.82 -8.70
C LEU A 230 -2.66 3.98 -8.88
N LEU A 231 -1.86 3.35 -8.04
CA LEU A 231 -0.42 3.27 -8.18
C LEU A 231 0.00 1.94 -8.80
N MET A 232 1.02 1.99 -9.67
CA MET A 232 1.72 0.83 -10.17
C MET A 232 2.64 0.30 -9.06
N GLY A 233 2.14 -0.63 -8.24
CA GLY A 233 2.93 -1.27 -7.19
C GLY A 233 3.82 -2.38 -7.76
N VAL A 234 5.13 -2.26 -7.58
CA VAL A 234 6.10 -3.22 -8.12
C VAL A 234 7.08 -3.68 -7.05
N SER A 235 7.58 -4.91 -7.19
CA SER A 235 8.75 -5.36 -6.44
C SER A 235 10.03 -5.10 -7.26
N ILE A 236 11.07 -4.64 -6.55
CA ILE A 236 12.43 -4.51 -7.07
C ILE A 236 13.38 -5.54 -6.44
N ASN A 237 12.86 -6.42 -5.60
CA ASN A 237 13.58 -7.56 -5.09
C ASN A 237 13.55 -8.68 -6.15
N THR A 238 14.68 -9.00 -6.73
CA THR A 238 14.80 -10.01 -7.81
C THR A 238 14.39 -11.45 -7.41
N LYS A 239 14.09 -11.68 -6.13
CA LYS A 239 13.58 -12.98 -5.64
C LYS A 239 12.05 -13.06 -5.75
N ASP A 240 11.37 -11.94 -5.89
CA ASP A 240 9.92 -11.91 -6.04
C ASP A 240 9.52 -12.22 -7.48
N GLU A 241 8.45 -12.99 -7.66
CA GLU A 241 7.89 -13.23 -8.98
C GLU A 241 7.35 -11.92 -9.57
N GLY A 242 7.68 -11.63 -10.82
CA GLY A 242 7.28 -10.39 -11.47
C GLY A 242 8.06 -9.15 -11.01
N ALA A 243 9.20 -9.31 -10.31
CA ALA A 243 10.10 -8.19 -10.05
C ALA A 243 10.53 -7.51 -11.36
N ILE A 244 10.71 -6.18 -11.33
CA ILE A 244 11.01 -5.41 -12.53
C ILE A 244 12.30 -4.60 -12.37
N GLY A 245 13.09 -4.52 -13.45
CA GLY A 245 14.27 -3.67 -13.53
C GLY A 245 13.92 -2.22 -13.84
N LEU A 246 14.87 -1.32 -13.55
CA LEU A 246 14.66 0.12 -13.66
C LEU A 246 14.35 0.58 -15.09
N ASP A 247 15.10 0.07 -16.09
CA ASP A 247 14.88 0.44 -17.49
C ASP A 247 13.50 0.00 -17.99
N ASP A 248 13.10 -1.23 -17.67
CA ASP A 248 11.75 -1.71 -18.02
C ASP A 248 10.67 -0.89 -17.34
N MET A 249 10.85 -0.56 -16.06
CA MET A 249 9.89 0.25 -15.33
C MET A 249 9.70 1.63 -15.95
N THR A 250 10.80 2.31 -16.26
CA THR A 250 10.71 3.69 -16.77
C THR A 250 10.26 3.76 -18.22
N GLN A 251 10.79 2.88 -19.10
CA GLN A 251 10.56 2.94 -20.55
C GLN A 251 9.32 2.14 -20.99
N ASN A 252 9.09 0.97 -20.36
CA ASN A 252 8.07 0.03 -20.82
C ASN A 252 6.83 -0.03 -19.93
N VAL A 253 6.82 0.64 -18.76
CA VAL A 253 5.66 0.74 -17.88
C VAL A 253 5.23 2.20 -17.68
N ILE A 254 6.07 3.06 -17.07
CA ILE A 254 5.69 4.44 -16.76
C ILE A 254 5.37 5.24 -18.02
N ALA A 255 6.27 5.23 -19.02
CA ALA A 255 6.08 6.03 -20.22
C ALA A 255 4.79 5.67 -21.00
N PRO A 256 4.43 4.40 -21.24
CA PRO A 256 3.16 4.03 -21.81
C PRO A 256 1.93 4.44 -20.97
N LEU A 257 2.01 4.32 -19.64
CA LEU A 257 0.91 4.71 -18.76
C LEU A 257 0.70 6.23 -18.73
N GLN A 258 1.76 7.02 -18.72
CA GLN A 258 1.67 8.47 -18.83
C GLN A 258 1.13 8.92 -20.20
N ALA A 259 1.45 8.20 -21.27
CA ALA A 259 0.86 8.47 -22.58
C ALA A 259 -0.66 8.16 -22.62
N GLN A 260 -1.10 7.14 -21.88
CA GLN A 260 -2.52 6.79 -21.76
C GLN A 260 -3.28 7.72 -20.80
N PHE A 261 -2.63 8.19 -19.76
CA PHE A 261 -3.18 9.07 -18.71
C PHE A 261 -2.31 10.35 -18.62
N PRO A 262 -2.39 11.25 -19.61
CA PRO A 262 -1.50 12.41 -19.70
C PRO A 262 -1.75 13.39 -18.54
N PRO A 263 -0.72 14.09 -18.09
CA PRO A 263 -0.88 15.11 -17.07
C PRO A 263 -1.76 16.25 -17.60
N THR A 264 -2.59 16.78 -16.70
CA THR A 264 -3.33 18.03 -16.92
C THR A 264 -2.58 19.18 -16.25
N PRO A 265 -2.95 20.47 -16.52
CA PRO A 265 -2.36 21.60 -15.82
C PRO A 265 -2.54 21.57 -14.30
N GLN A 266 -3.50 20.79 -13.79
CA GLN A 266 -3.86 20.72 -12.38
C GLN A 266 -3.36 19.45 -11.67
N SER A 267 -3.17 18.34 -12.40
CA SER A 267 -2.75 17.07 -11.82
C SER A 267 -2.20 16.10 -12.88
N SER A 268 -1.52 15.04 -12.44
CA SER A 268 -1.30 13.86 -13.28
C SER A 268 -2.53 12.98 -13.27
N GLU A 269 -2.92 12.45 -14.40
CA GLU A 269 -3.97 11.43 -14.47
C GLU A 269 -3.42 10.02 -14.12
N PHE A 270 -2.10 9.81 -14.16
CA PHE A 270 -1.44 8.61 -13.65
C PHE A 270 -1.12 8.77 -12.17
N GLY A 271 -1.60 7.86 -11.32
CA GLY A 271 -1.47 7.96 -9.85
C GLY A 271 -0.04 7.89 -9.34
N GLY A 272 0.85 7.21 -10.07
CA GLY A 272 2.25 7.10 -9.70
C GLY A 272 2.72 5.65 -9.47
N VAL A 273 3.76 5.50 -8.68
CA VAL A 273 4.44 4.21 -8.43
C VAL A 273 4.51 3.94 -6.93
N MET A 274 4.25 2.70 -6.54
CA MET A 274 4.59 2.16 -5.23
C MET A 274 5.67 1.09 -5.39
N THR A 275 6.63 1.06 -4.49
CA THR A 275 7.78 0.15 -4.55
C THR A 275 7.86 -0.73 -3.30
N TRP A 276 7.88 -2.01 -3.49
CA TRP A 276 8.30 -3.04 -2.55
C TRP A 276 9.73 -3.46 -2.90
N GLU A 277 10.77 -3.16 -2.15
CA GLU A 277 10.83 -2.39 -0.93
C GLU A 277 12.18 -1.66 -0.84
N PHE A 278 12.31 -0.76 0.11
CA PHE A 278 13.47 0.14 0.27
C PHE A 278 14.80 -0.61 0.44
N ALA A 279 14.79 -1.81 1.04
CA ALA A 279 15.98 -2.64 1.19
C ALA A 279 16.72 -2.91 -0.14
N SER A 280 16.00 -2.91 -1.26
CA SER A 280 16.51 -3.16 -2.60
C SER A 280 16.88 -1.89 -3.38
N ASP A 281 16.49 -0.68 -2.92
CA ASP A 281 16.87 0.60 -3.54
C ASP A 281 18.22 1.10 -3.01
N ILE A 282 19.29 0.39 -3.39
CA ILE A 282 20.63 0.72 -2.91
C ILE A 282 21.10 2.08 -3.44
N GLY A 283 21.37 2.99 -2.51
CA GLY A 283 21.85 4.34 -2.82
C GLY A 283 20.78 5.29 -3.40
N GLY A 284 19.50 4.90 -3.42
CA GLY A 284 18.40 5.74 -3.90
C GLY A 284 18.33 5.86 -5.44
N ALA A 285 18.98 4.96 -6.17
CA ALA A 285 19.00 4.99 -7.63
C ALA A 285 17.61 4.80 -8.23
N TRP A 286 16.82 3.87 -7.65
CA TRP A 286 15.43 3.65 -8.02
C TRP A 286 14.58 4.88 -7.74
N ALA A 287 14.64 5.42 -6.52
CA ALA A 287 13.91 6.62 -6.12
C ALA A 287 14.08 7.77 -7.12
N ASN A 288 15.36 8.08 -7.47
CA ASN A 288 15.69 9.19 -8.37
C ASN A 288 15.17 8.98 -9.80
N ALA A 289 15.32 7.80 -10.35
CA ALA A 289 14.88 7.52 -11.71
C ALA A 289 13.34 7.49 -11.84
N ILE A 290 12.65 6.92 -10.83
CA ILE A 290 11.18 6.96 -10.81
C ILE A 290 10.69 8.40 -10.68
N ALA A 291 11.23 9.21 -9.77
CA ALA A 291 10.85 10.61 -9.61
C ALA A 291 11.09 11.41 -10.91
N GLN A 292 12.24 11.25 -11.55
CA GLN A 292 12.53 11.87 -12.84
C GLN A 292 11.50 11.47 -13.91
N SER A 293 11.15 10.19 -13.99
CA SER A 293 10.16 9.69 -14.95
C SER A 293 8.76 10.21 -14.67
N LEU A 294 8.42 10.46 -13.40
CA LEU A 294 7.13 11.01 -12.99
C LEU A 294 7.08 12.54 -13.10
N GLY A 295 8.21 13.23 -13.25
CA GLY A 295 8.30 14.70 -13.26
C GLY A 295 8.21 15.33 -11.88
N LEU A 296 8.69 14.63 -10.85
CA LEU A 296 8.74 15.05 -9.44
C LEU A 296 10.05 15.77 -9.12
#